data_922e019cba5fb9e74678ecd5f70bf58f
#
_entry.id   922e019cba5fb9e74678ecd5f70bf58f
#
_cell.length_a   1.000
_cell.length_b   1.000
_cell.length_c   1.000
_cell.angle_alpha   90.00
_cell.angle_beta   90.00
_cell.angle_gamma   90.00
#
_symmetry.space_group_name_H-M   'P 1'
#
loop_
_entity.id
_entity.type
_entity.pdbx_description
1 polymer ?
#
loop_
_entity_poly.entity_id
_entity_poly.type
_entity_poly.pdbx_seq_one_letter_code
_entity_poly.pdbx_strand_id
1 'polypeptide(L)'
;MSQELPPLISEFNLRKYQNEGNNLVDGTEYLANVRQQVISFFFEPTGEYVYFKAFITTFSDTYTPNYNTSQVFGRTDPIHIYQNTSRDISLAFDIPAASESEAFENLGRVQKLIHMLYPGYLDISGDGSNALTLAEAPLVRLKVMNLLSKHEDSNSTTAAPEEAESFSQYFTKYRSSHEPSKGTLGVIKSCTFQHNLENPEHGVFAKGPNTILPKTISVNISFTPFHEKTVGRRMSFINQDGELETTTSISKTFPYGVDLGPTNSSNIKEAGASRTKAEELKRTAEEKRRDAASAQNKLDKEQAKFVKVTSRLNNARQGSSRQERLQNKQSQMIQSGILGPEPGASALDRYYAAENAALGAEQDYQDYIK
;
A
#
# COMPACT_ATOMS: atom_id res chain seq x y z
N MET A 1 9.96 41.57 9.75
CA MET A 1 9.44 40.35 10.39
C MET A 1 10.63 39.44 10.59
N SER A 2 11.17 39.37 11.80
CA SER A 2 12.18 38.36 12.16
C SER A 2 11.46 37.02 12.15
N GLN A 3 11.68 36.23 11.11
CA GLN A 3 11.29 34.81 11.16
C GLN A 3 12.07 34.20 12.32
N GLU A 4 11.38 33.83 13.40
CA GLU A 4 11.93 32.92 14.39
C GLU A 4 12.32 31.65 13.64
N LEU A 5 13.62 31.36 13.60
CA LEU A 5 14.16 30.13 13.05
C LEU A 5 13.59 28.96 13.86
N PRO A 6 13.19 27.85 13.20
CA PRO A 6 12.66 26.71 13.92
C PRO A 6 13.63 26.22 15.00
N PRO A 7 13.14 25.66 16.12
CA PRO A 7 13.95 25.33 17.31
C PRO A 7 15.13 24.40 17.04
N LEU A 8 15.14 23.68 15.93
CA LEU A 8 16.24 22.83 15.47
C LEU A 8 17.53 23.60 15.16
N ILE A 9 17.43 24.88 14.82
CA ILE A 9 18.53 25.74 14.39
C ILE A 9 19.13 26.50 15.56
N SER A 10 18.41 26.64 16.66
CA SER A 10 18.90 27.34 17.86
C SER A 10 20.05 26.61 18.55
N GLU A 11 20.20 25.30 18.35
CA GLU A 11 21.31 24.50 18.87
C GLU A 11 22.56 24.55 18.00
N PHE A 12 22.42 24.79 16.70
CA PHE A 12 23.52 25.20 15.84
C PHE A 12 23.83 26.67 16.15
N ASN A 13 24.67 26.90 17.10
CA ASN A 13 24.93 28.18 17.69
C ASN A 13 25.56 29.14 16.66
N LEU A 14 24.75 29.72 15.76
CA LEU A 14 25.15 30.85 14.90
C LEU A 14 25.87 31.94 15.70
N ARG A 15 25.55 32.08 17.01
CA ARG A 15 26.23 33.02 17.93
C ARG A 15 27.69 32.67 18.19
N LYS A 16 28.11 31.41 18.15
CA LYS A 16 29.52 31.02 18.25
C LYS A 16 30.37 31.55 17.12
N TYR A 17 29.82 31.53 15.88
CA TYR A 17 30.52 32.04 14.69
C TYR A 17 30.48 33.57 14.61
N GLN A 18 29.49 34.22 15.20
CA GLN A 18 29.38 35.68 15.21
C GLN A 18 30.33 36.36 16.20
N ASN A 19 30.74 35.67 17.29
CA ASN A 19 31.58 36.28 18.34
C ASN A 19 33.10 36.24 18.04
N GLU A 20 33.56 35.52 17.05
CA GLU A 20 35.01 35.42 16.71
C GLU A 20 35.43 36.34 15.56
N GLY A 21 34.63 37.37 15.22
CA GLY A 21 35.05 38.44 14.30
C GLY A 21 35.10 38.05 12.80
N ASN A 22 34.90 36.81 12.47
CA ASN A 22 34.74 36.33 11.09
C ASN A 22 33.29 35.99 10.79
N ASN A 23 32.60 36.89 10.12
CA ASN A 23 31.22 36.77 9.69
C ASN A 23 30.99 35.72 8.56
N LEU A 24 31.81 34.71 8.45
CA LEU A 24 31.65 33.66 7.44
C LEU A 24 30.84 32.50 8.02
N VAL A 25 29.54 32.76 8.19
CA VAL A 25 28.56 31.67 8.18
C VAL A 25 28.60 31.06 6.79
N ASP A 26 28.99 29.78 6.70
CA ASP A 26 28.93 29.08 5.42
C ASP A 26 27.52 29.16 4.85
N GLY A 27 27.39 29.70 3.64
CA GLY A 27 26.11 29.84 2.94
C GLY A 27 25.38 28.50 2.79
N THR A 28 26.12 27.39 2.76
CA THR A 28 25.54 26.03 2.65
C THR A 28 24.87 25.61 3.96
N GLU A 29 25.40 25.98 5.14
CA GLU A 29 24.76 25.69 6.43
C GLU A 29 23.49 26.53 6.59
N TYR A 30 23.55 27.81 6.28
CA TYR A 30 22.37 28.66 6.26
C TYR A 30 21.28 28.09 5.33
N LEU A 31 21.65 27.68 4.14
CA LEU A 31 20.70 27.13 3.15
C LEU A 31 20.11 25.80 3.63
N ALA A 32 20.94 24.90 4.17
CA ALA A 32 20.51 23.61 4.72
C ALA A 32 19.51 23.82 5.87
N ASN A 33 19.75 24.83 6.71
CA ASN A 33 18.88 25.19 7.81
C ASN A 33 17.55 25.78 7.33
N VAL A 34 17.56 26.77 6.46
CA VAL A 34 16.36 27.42 5.94
C VAL A 34 15.48 26.44 5.15
N ARG A 35 16.07 25.55 4.39
CA ARG A 35 15.36 24.51 3.61
C ARG A 35 15.13 23.22 4.38
N GLN A 36 15.70 23.09 5.58
CA GLN A 36 15.64 21.88 6.42
C GLN A 36 16.17 20.63 5.70
N GLN A 37 17.18 20.81 4.84
CA GLN A 37 17.84 19.75 4.09
C GLN A 37 18.97 19.16 4.94
N VAL A 38 18.59 18.42 5.97
CA VAL A 38 19.50 17.82 6.94
C VAL A 38 19.26 16.33 7.09
N ILE A 39 20.31 15.60 7.45
CA ILE A 39 20.25 14.23 7.93
C ILE A 39 20.24 14.31 9.44
N SER A 40 19.29 13.69 10.12
CA SER A 40 19.20 13.69 11.57
C SER A 40 19.25 12.29 12.14
N PHE A 41 20.00 12.15 13.24
CA PHE A 41 20.05 10.95 14.07
C PHE A 41 19.51 11.34 15.44
N PHE A 42 18.52 10.60 15.90
CA PHE A 42 17.90 10.77 17.20
C PHE A 42 18.14 9.50 18.01
N PHE A 43 18.77 9.64 19.17
CA PHE A 43 19.05 8.53 20.07
C PHE A 43 17.86 8.31 21.00
N GLU A 44 17.14 7.19 20.79
CA GLU A 44 15.88 6.91 21.48
C GLU A 44 15.99 6.88 23.01
N PRO A 45 17.08 6.29 23.62
CA PRO A 45 17.16 6.19 25.07
C PRO A 45 17.25 7.53 25.79
N THR A 46 18.07 8.47 25.28
CA THR A 46 18.31 9.76 25.97
C THR A 46 17.57 10.93 25.36
N GLY A 47 16.97 10.76 24.18
CA GLY A 47 16.34 11.85 23.43
C GLY A 47 17.33 12.82 22.79
N GLU A 48 18.62 12.50 22.80
CA GLU A 48 19.65 13.31 22.15
C GLU A 48 19.59 13.17 20.63
N TYR A 49 19.99 14.23 19.94
CA TYR A 49 20.01 14.21 18.48
C TYR A 49 21.25 14.91 17.92
N VAL A 50 21.59 14.58 16.68
CA VAL A 50 22.65 15.21 15.91
C VAL A 50 22.23 15.41 14.47
N TYR A 51 22.64 16.52 13.87
CA TYR A 51 22.36 16.87 12.49
C TYR A 51 23.62 16.96 11.67
N PHE A 52 23.46 16.60 10.38
CA PHE A 52 24.47 16.85 9.34
C PHE A 52 23.81 17.50 8.14
N LYS A 53 24.54 18.36 7.45
CA LYS A 53 24.13 18.87 6.14
C LYS A 53 23.91 17.69 5.18
N ALA A 54 22.85 17.72 4.37
CA ALA A 54 22.48 16.59 3.52
C ALA A 54 23.31 16.52 2.22
N PHE A 55 24.64 16.46 2.34
CA PHE A 55 25.53 16.15 1.21
C PHE A 55 25.57 14.63 0.98
N ILE A 56 24.47 14.10 0.50
CA ILE A 56 24.26 12.65 0.30
C ILE A 56 24.98 12.25 -0.98
N THR A 57 25.89 11.29 -0.89
CA THR A 57 26.58 10.68 -2.02
C THR A 57 25.89 9.39 -2.47
N THR A 58 25.36 8.63 -1.51
CA THR A 58 24.61 7.39 -1.81
C THR A 58 23.45 7.22 -0.83
N PHE A 59 22.29 6.89 -1.36
CA PHE A 59 21.16 6.44 -0.58
C PHE A 59 20.53 5.23 -1.29
N SER A 60 20.55 4.08 -0.65
CA SER A 60 19.96 2.83 -1.16
C SER A 60 19.04 2.23 -0.11
N ASP A 61 17.84 1.89 -0.52
CA ASP A 61 16.80 1.28 0.32
C ASP A 61 16.43 -0.08 -0.30
N THR A 62 16.88 -1.16 0.32
CA THR A 62 16.78 -2.52 -0.21
C THR A 62 15.75 -3.32 0.55
N TYR A 63 14.81 -3.90 -0.17
CA TYR A 63 13.76 -4.77 0.36
C TYR A 63 13.98 -6.19 -0.12
N THR A 64 14.16 -7.13 0.80
CA THR A 64 14.41 -8.53 0.48
C THR A 64 13.32 -9.40 1.08
N PRO A 65 12.33 -9.86 0.28
CA PRO A 65 11.36 -10.85 0.73
C PRO A 65 12.01 -12.23 0.82
N ASN A 66 11.87 -12.87 1.97
CA ASN A 66 12.44 -14.18 2.27
C ASN A 66 11.37 -15.27 2.18
N TYR A 67 11.68 -16.33 1.43
CA TYR A 67 10.82 -17.48 1.23
C TYR A 67 11.54 -18.77 1.64
N ASN A 68 10.87 -19.61 2.40
CA ASN A 68 11.28 -21.00 2.59
C ASN A 68 10.77 -21.84 1.42
N THR A 69 11.66 -22.60 0.80
CA THR A 69 11.34 -23.39 -0.39
C THR A 69 11.31 -24.87 -0.03
N SER A 70 10.21 -25.56 -0.31
CA SER A 70 10.05 -26.99 -0.12
C SER A 70 9.79 -27.68 -1.46
N GLN A 71 10.62 -28.66 -1.79
CA GLN A 71 10.41 -29.51 -2.96
C GLN A 71 9.52 -30.68 -2.59
N VAL A 72 8.50 -30.93 -3.39
CA VAL A 72 7.57 -32.06 -3.23
C VAL A 72 7.69 -32.97 -4.42
N PHE A 73 7.79 -34.28 -4.15
CA PHE A 73 7.89 -35.30 -5.20
C PHE A 73 6.69 -35.23 -6.16
N GLY A 74 6.97 -35.23 -7.47
CA GLY A 74 5.94 -35.18 -8.52
C GLY A 74 5.46 -33.76 -8.90
N ARG A 75 6.01 -32.68 -8.31
CA ARG A 75 5.77 -31.29 -8.74
C ARG A 75 6.98 -30.72 -9.46
N THR A 76 6.74 -30.01 -10.56
CA THR A 76 7.80 -29.32 -11.31
C THR A 76 8.28 -28.09 -10.54
N ASP A 77 7.36 -27.36 -9.92
CA ASP A 77 7.67 -26.12 -9.18
C ASP A 77 7.69 -26.37 -7.66
N PRO A 78 8.69 -25.86 -6.94
CA PRO A 78 8.73 -25.93 -5.48
C PRO A 78 7.63 -25.08 -4.84
N ILE A 79 7.27 -25.42 -3.60
CA ILE A 79 6.36 -24.62 -2.80
C ILE A 79 7.18 -23.53 -2.10
N HIS A 80 6.84 -22.27 -2.34
CA HIS A 80 7.44 -21.11 -1.70
C HIS A 80 6.54 -20.62 -0.56
N ILE A 81 7.04 -20.64 0.68
CA ILE A 81 6.35 -20.16 1.87
C ILE A 81 7.02 -18.86 2.29
N TYR A 82 6.27 -17.76 2.25
CA TYR A 82 6.74 -16.45 2.70
C TYR A 82 7.03 -16.47 4.20
N GLN A 83 8.18 -15.94 4.60
CA GLN A 83 8.58 -15.80 6.00
C GLN A 83 8.50 -14.35 6.48
N ASN A 84 9.27 -13.48 5.86
CA ASN A 84 9.35 -12.05 6.20
C ASN A 84 9.92 -11.26 5.02
N THR A 85 9.87 -9.94 5.14
CA THR A 85 10.62 -9.04 4.27
C THR A 85 11.58 -8.23 5.13
N SER A 86 12.89 -8.40 4.90
CA SER A 86 13.91 -7.55 5.51
C SER A 86 14.09 -6.27 4.72
N ARG A 87 14.42 -5.19 5.44
CA ARG A 87 14.74 -3.89 4.85
C ARG A 87 16.10 -3.44 5.37
N ASP A 88 16.99 -3.10 4.47
CA ASP A 88 18.32 -2.60 4.79
C ASP A 88 18.58 -1.30 4.01
N ILE A 89 19.07 -0.29 4.71
CA ILE A 89 19.35 1.03 4.16
C ILE A 89 20.85 1.29 4.20
N SER A 90 21.40 1.66 3.06
CA SER A 90 22.78 2.14 2.93
C SER A 90 22.75 3.64 2.67
N LEU A 91 23.40 4.40 3.54
CA LEU A 91 23.50 5.85 3.45
C LEU A 91 24.98 6.27 3.48
N ALA A 92 25.40 7.00 2.47
CA ALA A 92 26.69 7.65 2.46
C ALA A 92 26.51 9.17 2.25
N PHE A 93 27.27 9.96 3.02
CA PHE A 93 27.25 11.42 2.94
C PHE A 93 28.59 12.01 3.35
N ASP A 94 28.85 13.22 2.89
CA ASP A 94 30.06 13.96 3.21
C ASP A 94 29.76 15.10 4.19
N ILE A 95 30.71 15.38 5.07
CA ILE A 95 30.68 16.45 6.06
C ILE A 95 31.82 17.42 5.73
N PRO A 96 31.60 18.39 4.83
CA PRO A 96 32.59 19.40 4.52
C PRO A 96 32.64 20.48 5.58
N ALA A 97 33.83 21.13 5.73
CA ALA A 97 34.06 22.27 6.59
C ALA A 97 34.69 23.41 5.78
N ALA A 98 34.05 24.56 5.78
CA ALA A 98 34.59 25.78 5.14
C ALA A 98 35.57 26.55 6.04
N SER A 99 35.54 26.34 7.37
CA SER A 99 36.38 27.01 8.36
C SER A 99 36.90 26.04 9.41
N GLU A 100 37.94 26.45 10.16
CA GLU A 100 38.47 25.67 11.27
C GLU A 100 37.44 25.44 12.36
N SER A 101 36.61 26.45 12.66
CA SER A 101 35.56 26.36 13.67
C SER A 101 34.51 25.34 13.27
N GLU A 102 34.13 25.32 12.01
CA GLU A 102 33.21 24.33 11.47
C GLU A 102 33.79 22.91 11.48
N ALA A 103 35.10 22.77 11.12
CA ALA A 103 35.78 21.48 11.19
C ALA A 103 35.82 20.92 12.62
N PHE A 104 36.05 21.79 13.60
CA PHE A 104 36.02 21.41 15.03
C PHE A 104 34.61 20.96 15.46
N GLU A 105 33.56 21.70 15.05
CA GLU A 105 32.18 21.34 15.35
C GLU A 105 31.80 20.04 14.67
N ASN A 106 32.17 19.83 13.41
CA ASN A 106 31.93 18.59 12.69
C ASN A 106 32.56 17.38 13.39
N LEU A 107 33.78 17.50 13.95
CA LEU A 107 34.36 16.46 14.79
C LEU A 107 33.51 16.19 16.04
N GLY A 108 32.97 17.22 16.68
CA GLY A 108 32.08 17.08 17.83
C GLY A 108 30.75 16.37 17.46
N ARG A 109 30.19 16.69 16.30
CA ARG A 109 28.97 16.01 15.77
C ARG A 109 29.24 14.54 15.47
N VAL A 110 30.39 14.23 14.85
CA VAL A 110 30.80 12.85 14.58
C VAL A 110 31.04 12.10 15.89
N GLN A 111 31.72 12.72 16.89
CA GLN A 111 31.89 12.14 18.22
C GLN A 111 30.53 11.83 18.87
N LYS A 112 29.55 12.74 18.81
CA LYS A 112 28.21 12.51 19.33
C LYS A 112 27.52 11.34 18.63
N LEU A 113 27.65 11.23 17.30
CA LEU A 113 27.11 10.10 16.54
C LEU A 113 27.79 8.78 16.95
N ILE A 114 29.10 8.78 17.16
CA ILE A 114 29.84 7.60 17.64
C ILE A 114 29.31 7.17 19.01
N HIS A 115 29.08 8.11 19.94
CA HIS A 115 28.52 7.78 21.26
C HIS A 115 27.15 7.11 21.16
N MET A 116 26.30 7.47 20.17
CA MET A 116 25.00 6.82 19.94
C MET A 116 25.11 5.37 19.45
N LEU A 117 26.31 4.88 19.11
CA LEU A 117 26.54 3.48 18.74
C LEU A 117 26.81 2.58 19.94
N TYR A 118 27.03 3.16 21.12
CA TYR A 118 27.32 2.43 22.35
C TYR A 118 26.09 2.39 23.25
N PRO A 119 25.93 1.31 24.02
CA PRO A 119 24.79 1.14 24.91
C PRO A 119 24.87 2.06 26.14
N GLY A 120 23.77 2.32 26.78
CA GLY A 120 23.67 2.91 28.08
C GLY A 120 24.05 1.91 29.18
N TYR A 121 24.78 2.36 30.19
CA TYR A 121 25.15 1.58 31.37
C TYR A 121 24.53 2.19 32.62
N LEU A 122 24.05 1.32 33.51
CA LEU A 122 23.53 1.70 34.81
C LEU A 122 24.57 1.30 35.90
N ASP A 123 24.90 2.22 36.77
CA ASP A 123 25.63 1.93 37.98
C ASP A 123 24.67 1.39 39.06
N ILE A 124 24.78 0.10 39.38
CA ILE A 124 23.92 -0.56 40.37
C ILE A 124 24.28 -0.21 41.79
N SER A 125 25.53 0.12 42.05
CA SER A 125 26.04 0.35 43.42
C SER A 125 25.73 1.74 43.95
N GLY A 126 25.55 2.73 43.06
CA GLY A 126 25.28 4.13 43.44
C GLY A 126 26.42 4.83 44.19
N ASP A 127 27.53 4.13 44.45
CA ASP A 127 28.69 4.58 45.17
C ASP A 127 29.95 4.74 44.28
N GLY A 128 29.78 4.56 42.96
CA GLY A 128 30.89 4.63 42.00
C GLY A 128 31.77 3.38 41.97
N SER A 129 31.35 2.29 42.61
CA SER A 129 32.01 1.01 42.47
C SER A 129 31.72 0.41 41.09
N ASN A 130 32.73 -0.20 40.46
CA ASN A 130 32.77 -0.57 39.03
C ASN A 130 31.76 -1.62 38.54
N ALA A 131 30.61 -1.81 39.21
CA ALA A 131 29.58 -2.75 38.80
C ALA A 131 28.59 -2.07 37.84
N LEU A 132 28.98 -1.94 36.58
CA LEU A 132 28.12 -1.44 35.50
C LEU A 132 27.32 -2.58 34.89
N THR A 133 26.02 -2.40 34.76
CA THR A 133 25.17 -3.31 33.97
C THR A 133 24.67 -2.63 32.73
N LEU A 134 24.41 -3.42 31.69
CA LEU A 134 23.82 -2.92 30.45
C LEU A 134 22.36 -2.49 30.74
N ALA A 135 22.06 -1.21 30.54
CA ALA A 135 20.75 -0.66 30.80
C ALA A 135 19.90 -0.58 29.52
N GLU A 136 20.49 -0.08 28.44
CA GLU A 136 19.72 0.25 27.23
C GLU A 136 20.51 -0.12 25.97
N ALA A 137 19.77 -0.65 24.97
CA ALA A 137 20.35 -0.94 23.66
C ALA A 137 20.47 0.36 22.83
N PRO A 138 21.48 0.46 21.93
CA PRO A 138 21.68 1.64 21.09
C PRO A 138 20.65 1.67 19.95
N LEU A 139 19.47 2.18 20.25
CA LEU A 139 18.39 2.40 19.27
C LEU A 139 18.44 3.83 18.74
N VAL A 140 18.43 3.97 17.42
CA VAL A 140 18.54 5.26 16.74
C VAL A 140 17.37 5.44 15.77
N ARG A 141 16.83 6.65 15.74
CA ARG A 141 15.93 7.07 14.65
C ARG A 141 16.75 7.81 13.62
N LEU A 142 16.77 7.28 12.42
CA LEU A 142 17.41 7.91 11.27
C LEU A 142 16.34 8.61 10.41
N LYS A 143 16.58 9.90 10.14
CA LYS A 143 15.74 10.68 9.24
C LYS A 143 16.58 11.30 8.13
N VAL A 144 16.17 11.07 6.90
CA VAL A 144 16.78 11.61 5.70
C VAL A 144 15.71 12.34 4.91
N MET A 145 15.40 13.57 5.32
CA MET A 145 14.35 14.40 4.70
C MET A 145 13.04 13.62 4.51
N ASN A 146 12.53 13.55 3.29
CA ASN A 146 11.35 12.77 2.90
C ASN A 146 11.67 11.34 2.45
N LEU A 147 12.95 11.02 2.20
CA LEU A 147 13.37 9.72 1.71
C LEU A 147 13.30 8.65 2.80
N LEU A 148 13.55 9.04 4.05
CA LEU A 148 13.48 8.17 5.20
C LEU A 148 12.88 8.91 6.39
N SER A 149 11.67 8.56 6.76
CA SER A 149 10.94 9.11 7.90
C SER A 149 10.02 8.06 8.50
N LYS A 150 9.58 8.29 9.74
CA LYS A 150 8.56 7.48 10.39
C LYS A 150 7.31 7.48 9.53
N HIS A 151 6.82 6.28 9.24
CA HIS A 151 5.53 6.15 8.59
C HIS A 151 4.41 6.46 9.60
N GLU A 152 3.73 7.57 9.42
CA GLU A 152 2.50 7.90 10.13
C GLU A 152 1.34 7.54 9.22
N ASP A 153 0.42 6.69 9.72
CA ASP A 153 -0.83 6.47 9.02
C ASP A 153 -1.53 7.82 8.88
N SER A 154 -2.00 8.12 7.69
CA SER A 154 -2.74 9.34 7.35
C SER A 154 -4.07 9.49 8.10
N ASN A 155 -4.24 8.84 9.24
CA ASN A 155 -5.31 9.10 10.20
C ASN A 155 -5.14 10.41 10.97
N SER A 156 -4.12 11.20 10.65
CA SER A 156 -4.09 12.59 11.00
C SER A 156 -5.18 13.30 10.21
N THR A 157 -6.40 13.22 10.71
CA THR A 157 -7.49 14.23 10.69
C THR A 157 -7.50 15.31 9.59
N THR A 158 -7.05 15.00 8.42
CA THR A 158 -7.57 15.68 7.26
C THR A 158 -8.73 14.81 6.82
N ALA A 159 -9.95 15.20 7.19
CA ALA A 159 -11.16 14.61 6.64
C ALA A 159 -10.89 14.37 5.16
N ALA A 160 -11.15 13.14 4.68
CA ALA A 160 -11.08 12.87 3.26
C ALA A 160 -11.89 14.00 2.60
N PRO A 161 -11.31 14.81 1.75
CA PRO A 161 -12.07 15.84 1.08
C PRO A 161 -13.19 15.12 0.34
N GLU A 162 -14.43 15.47 0.63
CA GLU A 162 -15.60 14.88 -0.01
C GLU A 162 -15.64 15.19 -1.53
N GLU A 163 -14.77 16.09 -1.97
CA GLU A 163 -14.56 16.40 -3.37
C GLU A 163 -13.15 15.98 -3.80
N ALA A 164 -13.05 15.33 -4.95
CA ALA A 164 -11.81 14.86 -5.54
C ALA A 164 -10.82 16.01 -5.72
N GLU A 165 -9.90 16.18 -4.78
CA GLU A 165 -8.80 17.12 -4.94
C GLU A 165 -7.97 16.71 -6.17
N SER A 166 -7.56 17.68 -6.95
CA SER A 166 -6.69 17.42 -8.10
C SER A 166 -5.32 16.91 -7.61
N PHE A 167 -4.65 16.08 -8.42
CA PHE A 167 -3.28 15.60 -8.14
C PHE A 167 -2.31 16.75 -7.81
N SER A 168 -2.49 17.90 -8.43
CA SER A 168 -1.72 19.13 -8.16
C SER A 168 -1.84 19.59 -6.70
N GLN A 169 -3.02 19.46 -6.07
CA GLN A 169 -3.21 19.84 -4.68
C GLN A 169 -2.49 18.88 -3.72
N TYR A 170 -2.54 17.56 -3.98
CA TYR A 170 -1.78 16.58 -3.21
C TYR A 170 -0.28 16.83 -3.30
N PHE A 171 0.23 17.07 -4.50
CA PHE A 171 1.63 17.40 -4.70
C PHE A 171 2.04 18.68 -3.95
N THR A 172 1.23 19.71 -4.00
CA THR A 172 1.49 20.98 -3.30
C THR A 172 1.49 20.84 -1.78
N LYS A 173 0.62 19.98 -1.24
CA LYS A 173 0.50 19.69 0.21
C LYS A 173 1.60 18.75 0.71
N TYR A 174 2.29 18.02 -0.16
CA TYR A 174 3.30 17.07 0.22
C TYR A 174 4.47 17.74 0.93
N ARG A 175 4.66 17.43 2.20
CA ARG A 175 5.75 17.91 3.06
C ARG A 175 6.16 16.81 4.04
N SER A 176 7.46 16.72 4.30
CA SER A 176 7.98 15.87 5.39
C SER A 176 8.18 16.72 6.65
N SER A 177 7.88 16.16 7.81
CA SER A 177 8.22 16.80 9.09
C SER A 177 9.73 16.99 9.19
N HIS A 178 10.16 18.06 9.86
CA HIS A 178 11.58 18.33 10.14
C HIS A 178 12.06 17.76 11.48
N GLU A 179 11.15 17.28 12.32
CA GLU A 179 11.46 16.78 13.66
C GLU A 179 12.35 15.51 13.61
N PRO A 180 13.47 15.45 14.37
CA PRO A 180 14.34 14.27 14.40
C PRO A 180 13.65 13.03 14.95
N SER A 181 12.75 13.19 15.93
CA SER A 181 11.93 12.12 16.52
C SER A 181 11.02 11.42 15.52
N LYS A 182 10.74 12.06 14.38
CA LYS A 182 9.98 11.51 13.26
C LYS A 182 10.85 10.69 12.28
N GLY A 183 12.07 10.35 12.66
CA GLY A 183 12.92 9.40 11.95
C GLY A 183 12.41 7.96 12.07
N THR A 184 12.85 7.10 11.16
CA THR A 184 12.58 5.66 11.21
C THR A 184 13.44 5.03 12.30
N LEU A 185 12.82 4.31 13.24
CA LEU A 185 13.50 3.58 14.30
C LEU A 185 14.29 2.40 13.73
N GLY A 186 15.48 2.15 14.24
CA GLY A 186 16.27 0.99 13.84
C GLY A 186 17.61 0.91 14.54
N VAL A 187 18.46 0.06 14.01
CA VAL A 187 19.83 -0.14 14.49
C VAL A 187 20.84 0.17 13.39
N ILE A 188 21.94 0.79 13.76
CA ILE A 188 23.09 0.99 12.88
C ILE A 188 23.96 -0.27 12.99
N LYS A 189 24.03 -1.05 11.89
CA LYS A 189 24.86 -2.26 11.83
C LYS A 189 26.34 -1.95 11.67
N SER A 190 26.63 -0.93 10.88
CA SER A 190 28.00 -0.46 10.68
C SER A 190 28.01 1.05 10.41
N CYS A 191 29.04 1.71 10.89
CA CYS A 191 29.29 3.11 10.63
C CYS A 191 30.79 3.30 10.40
N THR A 192 31.17 3.83 9.25
CA THR A 192 32.56 4.06 8.85
C THR A 192 32.77 5.54 8.63
N PHE A 193 33.80 6.09 9.28
CA PHE A 193 34.22 7.47 9.13
C PHE A 193 35.58 7.52 8.43
N GLN A 194 35.66 8.23 7.33
CA GLN A 194 36.87 8.42 6.54
C GLN A 194 37.23 9.90 6.53
N HIS A 195 38.39 10.24 7.10
CA HIS A 195 38.83 11.64 7.31
C HIS A 195 39.51 12.27 6.08
N ASN A 196 39.59 11.60 4.95
CA ASN A 196 40.10 12.08 3.66
C ASN A 196 41.38 12.94 3.74
N LEU A 197 42.34 12.54 4.56
CA LEU A 197 43.57 13.32 4.86
C LEU A 197 44.54 13.36 3.67
N GLU A 198 44.51 12.34 2.81
CA GLU A 198 45.44 12.15 1.70
C GLU A 198 44.98 12.86 0.40
N ASN A 199 43.72 13.27 0.34
CA ASN A 199 43.18 13.90 -0.88
C ASN A 199 43.64 15.37 -0.95
N PRO A 200 44.41 15.78 -1.97
CA PRO A 200 44.89 17.16 -2.11
C PRO A 200 43.77 18.20 -2.26
N GLU A 201 42.59 17.80 -2.70
CA GLU A 201 41.43 18.70 -2.83
C GLU A 201 40.75 18.99 -1.47
N HIS A 202 40.83 18.06 -0.52
CA HIS A 202 40.20 18.19 0.80
C HIS A 202 41.16 18.76 1.83
N GLY A 203 42.25 18.06 2.14
CA GLY A 203 43.28 18.51 3.06
C GLY A 203 42.82 18.66 4.52
N VAL A 204 43.64 19.37 5.29
CA VAL A 204 43.41 19.60 6.71
C VAL A 204 43.67 21.07 7.08
N PHE A 205 43.07 21.51 8.17
CA PHE A 205 43.49 22.72 8.89
C PHE A 205 44.52 22.36 9.96
N ALA A 206 45.67 22.99 9.92
CA ALA A 206 46.68 22.83 10.97
C ALA A 206 46.43 23.87 12.07
N LYS A 207 45.85 23.46 13.22
CA LYS A 207 45.48 24.34 14.32
C LYS A 207 46.65 24.68 15.25
N GLY A 208 47.66 23.80 15.33
CA GLY A 208 48.82 23.95 16.20
C GLY A 208 49.65 22.66 16.30
N PRO A 209 50.62 22.58 17.21
CA PRO A 209 51.42 21.38 17.39
C PRO A 209 50.55 20.16 17.67
N ASN A 210 50.76 19.10 16.88
CA ASN A 210 50.04 17.82 17.02
C ASN A 210 48.48 17.91 16.91
N THR A 211 47.96 18.95 16.22
CA THR A 211 46.52 19.18 16.11
C THR A 211 46.13 19.48 14.65
N ILE A 212 45.39 18.58 14.05
CA ILE A 212 44.85 18.73 12.70
C ILE A 212 43.32 18.60 12.72
N LEU A 213 42.65 19.34 11.88
CA LEU A 213 41.21 19.27 11.68
C LEU A 213 40.92 18.89 10.21
N PRO A 214 40.24 17.77 9.94
CA PRO A 214 39.92 17.38 8.58
C PRO A 214 38.91 18.36 7.95
N LYS A 215 39.14 18.75 6.71
CA LYS A 215 38.20 19.60 5.97
C LYS A 215 36.97 18.85 5.48
N THR A 216 37.09 17.55 5.28
CA THR A 216 35.98 16.72 4.82
C THR A 216 36.05 15.36 5.51
N ILE A 217 34.90 14.92 6.02
CA ILE A 217 34.71 13.59 6.60
C ILE A 217 33.64 12.89 5.80
N SER A 218 33.96 11.76 5.19
CA SER A 218 32.99 10.90 4.53
C SER A 218 32.46 9.87 5.50
N VAL A 219 31.15 9.70 5.54
CA VAL A 219 30.44 8.80 6.46
C VAL A 219 29.67 7.78 5.64
N ASN A 220 29.85 6.48 5.95
CA ASN A 220 29.09 5.38 5.38
C ASN A 220 28.36 4.63 6.49
N ILE A 221 27.06 4.46 6.37
CA ILE A 221 26.20 3.84 7.36
C ILE A 221 25.38 2.72 6.72
N SER A 222 25.36 1.56 7.39
CA SER A 222 24.39 0.50 7.14
C SER A 222 23.38 0.49 8.28
N PHE A 223 22.11 0.69 7.96
CA PHE A 223 21.03 0.85 8.91
C PHE A 223 19.91 -0.15 8.61
N THR A 224 19.45 -0.86 9.64
CA THR A 224 18.29 -1.76 9.54
C THR A 224 17.13 -1.16 10.32
N PRO A 225 16.07 -0.75 9.61
CA PRO A 225 14.90 -0.17 10.24
C PRO A 225 14.01 -1.22 10.89
N PHE A 226 13.32 -0.81 11.97
CA PHE A 226 12.21 -1.54 12.57
C PHE A 226 10.90 -0.89 12.14
N HIS A 227 9.96 -1.71 11.72
CA HIS A 227 8.62 -1.23 11.40
C HIS A 227 7.79 -1.19 12.68
N GLU A 228 7.57 0.01 13.24
CA GLU A 228 6.74 0.20 14.43
C GLU A 228 5.27 -0.13 14.18
N LYS A 229 4.85 -0.04 12.91
CA LYS A 229 3.51 -0.43 12.45
C LYS A 229 3.63 -1.50 11.37
N THR A 230 2.62 -2.33 11.27
CA THR A 230 2.56 -3.37 10.23
C THR A 230 2.54 -2.74 8.84
N VAL A 231 3.47 -3.15 8.00
CA VAL A 231 3.52 -2.74 6.59
C VAL A 231 2.86 -3.81 5.73
N GLY A 232 1.99 -3.42 4.81
CA GLY A 232 1.34 -4.35 3.89
C GLY A 232 -0.13 -4.05 3.65
N ARG A 233 -0.89 -5.08 3.32
CA ARG A 233 -2.33 -5.00 3.07
C ARG A 233 -3.09 -5.76 4.14
N ARG A 234 -4.14 -5.16 4.67
CA ARG A 234 -5.10 -5.84 5.54
C ARG A 234 -6.20 -6.41 4.65
N MET A 235 -6.38 -7.70 4.69
CA MET A 235 -7.60 -8.36 4.19
C MET A 235 -8.60 -8.38 5.33
N SER A 236 -9.73 -7.69 5.24
CA SER A 236 -10.82 -7.90 6.15
C SER A 236 -11.60 -9.12 5.70
N PHE A 237 -11.86 -10.01 6.66
CA PHE A 237 -12.70 -11.17 6.44
C PHE A 237 -14.17 -10.73 6.35
N ILE A 238 -14.95 -11.60 5.74
CA ILE A 238 -16.38 -11.49 5.50
C ILE A 238 -17.11 -10.89 6.71
N ASN A 239 -17.86 -9.82 6.52
CA ASN A 239 -18.81 -9.27 7.49
C ASN A 239 -19.82 -10.34 7.92
N GLN A 240 -20.49 -10.13 9.04
CA GLN A 240 -21.60 -10.99 9.48
C GLN A 240 -22.72 -11.11 8.42
N ASP A 241 -22.76 -10.20 7.47
CA ASP A 241 -23.70 -10.15 6.34
C ASP A 241 -23.18 -10.90 5.09
N GLY A 242 -22.01 -11.51 5.13
CA GLY A 242 -21.44 -12.29 4.04
C GLY A 242 -20.76 -11.49 2.94
N GLU A 243 -20.59 -10.17 3.10
CA GLU A 243 -19.88 -9.32 2.14
C GLU A 243 -18.39 -9.25 2.43
N LEU A 244 -17.57 -9.38 1.39
CA LEU A 244 -16.12 -9.16 1.45
C LEU A 244 -15.85 -7.67 1.66
N GLU A 245 -15.58 -7.28 2.89
CA GLU A 245 -15.07 -5.95 3.18
C GLU A 245 -13.67 -5.78 2.56
N THR A 246 -13.54 -4.77 1.76
CA THR A 246 -12.40 -4.53 0.87
C THR A 246 -11.08 -4.43 1.58
N THR A 247 -10.08 -5.01 0.94
CA THR A 247 -8.65 -4.91 1.28
C THR A 247 -8.22 -3.46 1.45
N THR A 248 -8.03 -3.03 2.68
CA THR A 248 -7.48 -1.71 2.99
C THR A 248 -5.96 -1.83 3.11
N SER A 249 -5.21 -0.98 2.42
CA SER A 249 -3.76 -0.88 2.64
C SER A 249 -3.51 -0.30 4.03
N ILE A 250 -2.83 -1.03 4.92
CA ILE A 250 -2.49 -0.55 6.27
C ILE A 250 -1.46 0.58 6.21
N SER A 251 -0.63 0.59 5.18
CA SER A 251 0.48 1.53 5.03
C SER A 251 0.51 2.13 3.64
N LYS A 252 -0.60 2.77 3.25
CA LYS A 252 -0.81 3.32 1.91
C LYS A 252 0.30 4.28 1.47
N THR A 253 0.84 5.06 2.38
CA THR A 253 1.84 6.09 2.13
C THR A 253 3.28 5.63 2.36
N PHE A 254 3.48 4.39 2.81
CA PHE A 254 4.82 3.83 3.00
C PHE A 254 5.51 3.57 1.65
N PRO A 255 6.82 3.82 1.49
CA PRO A 255 7.77 4.34 2.50
C PRO A 255 7.94 5.86 2.49
N TYR A 256 7.52 6.57 1.45
CA TYR A 256 7.88 7.96 1.19
C TYR A 256 6.83 8.99 1.65
N GLY A 257 5.73 8.56 2.22
CA GLY A 257 4.65 9.46 2.66
C GLY A 257 3.82 10.05 1.51
N VAL A 258 3.89 9.49 0.30
CA VAL A 258 3.15 9.99 -0.86
C VAL A 258 1.74 9.41 -0.86
N ASP A 259 0.72 10.26 -0.75
CA ASP A 259 -0.67 9.88 -0.96
C ASP A 259 -1.12 10.31 -2.36
N LEU A 260 -1.47 9.34 -3.19
CA LEU A 260 -1.98 9.58 -4.55
C LEU A 260 -3.49 9.84 -4.57
N GLY A 261 -4.13 9.94 -3.40
CA GLY A 261 -5.56 10.17 -3.27
C GLY A 261 -6.42 8.92 -3.48
N PRO A 262 -7.74 9.06 -3.48
CA PRO A 262 -8.69 7.95 -3.49
C PRO A 262 -8.78 7.19 -4.84
N THR A 263 -8.15 7.68 -5.90
CA THR A 263 -8.29 7.18 -7.27
C THR A 263 -7.98 5.69 -7.48
N ASN A 264 -7.24 5.04 -6.57
CA ASN A 264 -6.86 3.64 -6.77
C ASN A 264 -7.62 2.62 -5.91
N SER A 265 -8.28 3.04 -4.82
CA SER A 265 -9.00 2.10 -3.96
C SER A 265 -10.49 2.02 -4.25
N SER A 266 -11.13 3.12 -4.66
CA SER A 266 -12.53 3.14 -5.08
C SER A 266 -12.72 2.43 -6.41
N ASN A 267 -11.86 2.70 -7.40
CA ASN A 267 -11.95 2.07 -8.73
C ASN A 267 -11.72 0.55 -8.69
N ILE A 268 -10.92 0.04 -7.75
CA ILE A 268 -10.76 -1.41 -7.57
C ILE A 268 -11.98 -2.04 -6.91
N LYS A 269 -12.64 -1.33 -5.98
CA LYS A 269 -13.90 -1.75 -5.36
C LYS A 269 -15.01 -1.81 -6.38
N GLU A 270 -15.18 -0.75 -7.17
CA GLU A 270 -16.19 -0.68 -8.24
C GLU A 270 -15.94 -1.71 -9.33
N ALA A 271 -14.70 -1.91 -9.75
CA ALA A 271 -14.36 -2.94 -10.73
C ALA A 271 -14.58 -4.37 -10.21
N GLY A 272 -14.35 -4.63 -8.92
CA GLY A 272 -14.65 -5.92 -8.29
C GLY A 272 -16.13 -6.17 -8.14
N ALA A 273 -16.88 -5.20 -7.61
CA ALA A 273 -18.34 -5.27 -7.48
C ALA A 273 -19.04 -5.35 -8.84
N SER A 274 -18.51 -4.63 -9.84
CA SER A 274 -18.99 -4.66 -11.21
C SER A 274 -18.81 -6.03 -11.87
N ARG A 275 -17.67 -6.70 -11.65
CA ARG A 275 -17.44 -8.06 -12.17
C ARG A 275 -18.36 -9.10 -11.55
N THR A 276 -18.55 -9.07 -10.22
CA THR A 276 -19.47 -10.01 -9.55
C THR A 276 -20.91 -9.82 -10.01
N LYS A 277 -21.36 -8.58 -10.17
CA LYS A 277 -22.70 -8.29 -10.69
C LYS A 277 -22.86 -8.70 -12.15
N ALA A 278 -21.84 -8.48 -12.99
CA ALA A 278 -21.86 -8.96 -14.37
C ALA A 278 -21.94 -10.49 -14.47
N GLU A 279 -21.20 -11.22 -13.63
CA GLU A 279 -21.26 -12.68 -13.56
C GLU A 279 -22.61 -13.19 -13.06
N GLU A 280 -23.21 -12.52 -12.09
CA GLU A 280 -24.53 -12.85 -11.57
C GLU A 280 -25.61 -12.63 -12.63
N LEU A 281 -25.61 -11.49 -13.32
CA LEU A 281 -26.55 -11.21 -14.41
C LEU A 281 -26.39 -12.20 -15.56
N LYS A 282 -25.17 -12.56 -15.93
CA LYS A 282 -24.88 -13.58 -16.93
C LYS A 282 -25.45 -14.95 -16.54
N ARG A 283 -25.25 -15.37 -15.28
CA ARG A 283 -25.77 -16.63 -14.75
C ARG A 283 -27.31 -16.63 -14.79
N THR A 284 -27.95 -15.53 -14.42
CA THR A 284 -29.39 -15.37 -14.45
C THR A 284 -29.93 -15.46 -15.88
N ALA A 285 -29.27 -14.84 -16.85
CA ALA A 285 -29.64 -14.93 -18.26
C ALA A 285 -29.50 -16.36 -18.79
N GLU A 286 -28.45 -17.08 -18.46
CA GLU A 286 -28.26 -18.49 -18.84
C GLU A 286 -29.31 -19.40 -18.21
N GLU A 287 -29.69 -19.18 -16.95
CA GLU A 287 -30.76 -19.94 -16.29
C GLU A 287 -32.10 -19.72 -16.95
N LYS A 288 -32.48 -18.48 -17.25
CA LYS A 288 -33.71 -18.14 -17.95
C LYS A 288 -33.77 -18.71 -19.38
N ARG A 289 -32.64 -18.76 -20.09
CA ARG A 289 -32.52 -19.44 -21.38
C ARG A 289 -32.76 -20.94 -21.27
N ARG A 290 -32.28 -21.61 -20.24
CA ARG A 290 -32.55 -23.04 -19.99
C ARG A 290 -34.01 -23.28 -19.70
N ASP A 291 -34.64 -22.38 -18.94
CA ASP A 291 -36.09 -22.46 -18.67
C ASP A 291 -36.91 -22.30 -19.95
N ALA A 292 -36.58 -21.34 -20.80
CA ALA A 292 -37.23 -21.16 -22.11
C ALA A 292 -37.08 -22.39 -23.03
N ALA A 293 -35.87 -22.95 -23.12
CA ALA A 293 -35.63 -24.17 -23.89
C ALA A 293 -36.40 -25.37 -23.34
N SER A 294 -36.57 -25.49 -22.02
CA SER A 294 -37.37 -26.54 -21.41
C SER A 294 -38.87 -26.38 -21.69
N ALA A 295 -39.37 -25.13 -21.70
CA ALA A 295 -40.76 -24.81 -22.04
C ALA A 295 -41.03 -25.08 -23.51
N GLN A 296 -40.13 -24.75 -24.42
CA GLN A 296 -40.22 -25.08 -25.84
C GLN A 296 -40.30 -26.59 -26.07
N ASN A 297 -39.43 -27.38 -25.44
CA ASN A 297 -39.46 -28.84 -25.53
C ASN A 297 -40.81 -29.44 -25.06
N LYS A 298 -41.44 -28.83 -24.06
CA LYS A 298 -42.77 -29.25 -23.60
C LYS A 298 -43.85 -28.90 -24.64
N LEU A 299 -43.79 -27.69 -25.20
CA LEU A 299 -44.69 -27.25 -26.27
C LEU A 299 -44.59 -28.15 -27.49
N ASP A 300 -43.39 -28.47 -27.96
CA ASP A 300 -43.15 -29.36 -29.11
C ASP A 300 -43.75 -30.76 -28.89
N LYS A 301 -43.59 -31.31 -27.69
CA LYS A 301 -44.19 -32.60 -27.32
C LYS A 301 -45.71 -32.58 -27.33
N GLU A 302 -46.32 -31.50 -26.87
CA GLU A 302 -47.77 -31.36 -26.87
C GLU A 302 -48.31 -31.14 -28.30
N GLN A 303 -47.62 -30.33 -29.10
CA GLN A 303 -47.95 -30.16 -30.53
C GLN A 303 -47.81 -31.48 -31.27
N ALA A 304 -46.77 -32.27 -31.05
CA ALA A 304 -46.63 -33.58 -31.69
C ALA A 304 -47.76 -34.55 -31.31
N LYS A 305 -48.24 -34.52 -30.07
CA LYS A 305 -49.39 -35.32 -29.61
C LYS A 305 -50.64 -34.86 -30.29
N PHE A 306 -50.88 -33.55 -30.42
CA PHE A 306 -52.07 -32.98 -31.11
C PHE A 306 -52.06 -33.35 -32.56
N VAL A 307 -50.97 -33.18 -33.32
CA VAL A 307 -50.82 -33.58 -34.71
C VAL A 307 -51.11 -35.08 -34.86
N LYS A 308 -50.61 -35.93 -33.94
CA LYS A 308 -50.91 -37.37 -34.00
C LYS A 308 -52.38 -37.74 -33.75
N VAL A 309 -53.06 -36.99 -32.87
CA VAL A 309 -54.54 -37.19 -32.68
C VAL A 309 -55.27 -36.71 -33.87
N THR A 310 -54.99 -35.57 -34.46
CA THR A 310 -55.61 -35.00 -35.64
C THR A 310 -55.43 -35.90 -36.86
N SER A 311 -54.24 -36.42 -37.11
CA SER A 311 -53.97 -37.36 -38.22
C SER A 311 -54.77 -38.67 -38.06
N ARG A 312 -54.91 -39.18 -36.83
CA ARG A 312 -55.75 -40.35 -36.55
C ARG A 312 -57.27 -40.10 -36.73
N LEU A 313 -57.73 -38.87 -36.40
CA LEU A 313 -59.07 -38.42 -36.58
C LEU A 313 -59.39 -38.36 -38.07
N ASN A 314 -58.54 -37.75 -38.89
CA ASN A 314 -58.75 -37.66 -40.35
C ASN A 314 -58.85 -39.04 -41.07
N ASN A 315 -58.15 -40.04 -40.50
CA ASN A 315 -58.15 -41.39 -41.03
C ASN A 315 -59.22 -42.29 -40.41
N ALA A 316 -60.07 -41.78 -39.53
CA ALA A 316 -61.13 -42.53 -38.90
C ALA A 316 -62.38 -42.55 -39.81
N ARG A 317 -63.07 -43.70 -39.87
CA ARG A 317 -64.29 -43.84 -40.66
C ARG A 317 -65.41 -42.96 -40.10
N GLN A 318 -66.08 -42.19 -40.97
CA GLN A 318 -67.16 -41.26 -40.60
C GLN A 318 -68.30 -42.00 -39.86
N GLY A 319 -68.79 -41.38 -38.73
CA GLY A 319 -69.83 -41.94 -37.87
C GLY A 319 -69.44 -43.11 -36.99
N SER A 320 -68.16 -43.42 -36.90
CA SER A 320 -67.67 -44.49 -36.00
C SER A 320 -67.46 -44.01 -34.58
N SER A 321 -67.71 -44.88 -33.58
CA SER A 321 -67.44 -44.60 -32.16
C SER A 321 -65.95 -44.26 -31.87
N ARG A 322 -65.05 -44.61 -32.80
CA ARG A 322 -63.62 -44.24 -32.77
C ARG A 322 -63.42 -42.77 -33.15
N GLN A 323 -64.18 -42.25 -34.11
CA GLN A 323 -64.17 -40.85 -34.53
C GLN A 323 -64.61 -39.94 -33.39
N GLU A 324 -65.73 -40.26 -32.74
CA GLU A 324 -66.23 -39.50 -31.57
C GLU A 324 -65.18 -39.43 -30.39
N ARG A 325 -64.57 -40.58 -30.08
CA ARG A 325 -63.48 -40.62 -29.04
C ARG A 325 -62.31 -39.77 -29.41
N LEU A 326 -61.86 -39.71 -30.65
CA LEU A 326 -60.77 -38.90 -31.14
C LEU A 326 -61.13 -37.43 -31.18
N GLN A 327 -62.37 -37.07 -31.58
CA GLN A 327 -62.85 -35.69 -31.49
C GLN A 327 -62.96 -35.19 -30.08
N ASN A 328 -63.45 -35.96 -29.12
CA ASN A 328 -63.50 -35.60 -27.73
C ASN A 328 -62.08 -35.42 -27.16
N LYS A 329 -61.14 -36.30 -27.55
CA LYS A 329 -59.74 -36.18 -27.14
C LYS A 329 -59.07 -34.95 -27.75
N GLN A 330 -59.33 -34.63 -29.01
CA GLN A 330 -58.81 -33.41 -29.64
C GLN A 330 -59.41 -32.16 -28.98
N SER A 331 -60.67 -32.13 -28.65
CA SER A 331 -61.34 -31.03 -27.94
C SER A 331 -60.78 -30.85 -26.56
N GLN A 332 -60.55 -31.95 -25.82
CA GLN A 332 -59.84 -31.89 -24.48
C GLN A 332 -58.44 -31.35 -24.60
N MET A 333 -57.64 -31.69 -25.61
CA MET A 333 -56.31 -31.18 -25.85
C MET A 333 -56.34 -29.70 -26.25
N ILE A 334 -57.34 -29.23 -26.95
CA ILE A 334 -57.56 -27.81 -27.27
C ILE A 334 -57.95 -27.06 -26.02
N GLN A 335 -58.77 -27.60 -25.13
CA GLN A 335 -59.21 -26.95 -23.89
C GLN A 335 -58.15 -26.95 -22.79
N SER A 336 -57.34 -27.98 -22.73
CA SER A 336 -56.40 -28.17 -21.60
C SER A 336 -54.93 -28.05 -21.97
N GLY A 337 -54.54 -28.06 -23.24
CA GLY A 337 -53.17 -28.22 -23.66
C GLY A 337 -52.53 -27.03 -24.35
N ILE A 338 -52.81 -26.84 -25.62
CA ILE A 338 -52.09 -25.84 -26.44
C ILE A 338 -52.74 -24.46 -26.34
N LEU A 339 -54.05 -24.40 -26.18
CA LEU A 339 -54.86 -23.20 -25.99
C LEU A 339 -55.68 -23.39 -24.71
N GLY A 340 -55.13 -23.21 -23.55
CA GLY A 340 -55.86 -23.36 -22.28
C GLY A 340 -56.99 -22.35 -22.13
N PRO A 341 -58.01 -22.65 -21.29
CA PRO A 341 -59.19 -21.80 -21.12
C PRO A 341 -58.90 -20.47 -20.42
N GLU A 342 -57.72 -20.36 -19.75
CA GLU A 342 -57.27 -19.14 -19.06
C GLU A 342 -55.95 -18.63 -19.62
N PRO A 343 -55.77 -17.29 -19.75
CA PRO A 343 -54.52 -16.71 -20.14
C PRO A 343 -53.37 -17.12 -19.16
N GLY A 344 -52.27 -17.61 -19.69
CA GLY A 344 -51.11 -18.06 -18.90
C GLY A 344 -51.10 -19.55 -18.53
N ALA A 345 -52.20 -20.31 -18.80
CA ALA A 345 -52.30 -21.74 -18.46
C ALA A 345 -51.82 -22.67 -19.60
N SER A 346 -51.81 -22.21 -20.85
CA SER A 346 -51.40 -23.01 -21.99
C SER A 346 -49.89 -23.24 -22.05
N ALA A 347 -49.48 -24.33 -22.72
CA ALA A 347 -48.06 -24.58 -22.96
C ALA A 347 -47.40 -23.47 -23.80
N LEU A 348 -48.20 -22.86 -24.69
CA LEU A 348 -47.78 -21.74 -25.53
C LEU A 348 -47.53 -20.46 -24.69
N ASP A 349 -48.47 -20.13 -23.77
CA ASP A 349 -48.33 -18.98 -22.89
C ASP A 349 -47.12 -19.12 -21.96
N ARG A 350 -46.89 -20.32 -21.42
CA ARG A 350 -45.70 -20.62 -20.60
C ARG A 350 -44.39 -20.49 -21.38
N TYR A 351 -44.38 -20.88 -22.65
CA TYR A 351 -43.24 -20.70 -23.53
C TYR A 351 -42.96 -19.21 -23.76
N TYR A 352 -43.96 -18.42 -24.15
CA TYR A 352 -43.79 -16.98 -24.37
C TYR A 352 -43.37 -16.22 -23.09
N ALA A 353 -43.92 -16.61 -21.96
CA ALA A 353 -43.52 -16.03 -20.69
C ALA A 353 -42.04 -16.33 -20.36
N ALA A 354 -41.59 -17.56 -20.58
CA ALA A 354 -40.21 -17.95 -20.37
C ALA A 354 -39.24 -17.30 -21.38
N GLU A 355 -39.64 -17.17 -22.63
CA GLU A 355 -38.86 -16.50 -23.67
C GLU A 355 -38.69 -15.01 -23.38
N ASN A 356 -39.76 -14.32 -23.00
CA ASN A 356 -39.73 -12.92 -22.65
C ASN A 356 -38.87 -12.69 -21.39
N ALA A 357 -38.92 -13.57 -20.41
CA ALA A 357 -38.07 -13.50 -19.22
C ALA A 357 -36.57 -13.72 -19.55
N ALA A 358 -36.29 -14.60 -20.52
CA ALA A 358 -34.92 -14.83 -20.99
C ALA A 358 -34.38 -13.62 -21.77
N LEU A 359 -35.18 -13.03 -22.63
CA LEU A 359 -34.81 -11.81 -23.38
C LEU A 359 -34.60 -10.63 -22.45
N GLY A 360 -35.43 -10.43 -21.43
CA GLY A 360 -35.28 -9.39 -20.44
C GLY A 360 -33.97 -9.54 -19.65
N ALA A 361 -33.69 -10.74 -19.16
CA ALA A 361 -32.45 -11.00 -18.42
C ALA A 361 -31.18 -10.83 -19.29
N GLU A 362 -31.27 -11.13 -20.58
CA GLU A 362 -30.19 -10.89 -21.52
C GLU A 362 -29.97 -9.40 -21.78
N GLN A 363 -31.05 -8.65 -21.90
CA GLN A 363 -31.01 -7.21 -22.10
C GLN A 363 -30.40 -6.52 -20.86
N ASP A 364 -30.79 -6.91 -19.65
CA ASP A 364 -30.20 -6.42 -18.40
C ASP A 364 -28.68 -6.68 -18.33
N TYR A 365 -28.25 -7.85 -18.78
CA TYR A 365 -26.83 -8.17 -18.87
C TYR A 365 -26.11 -7.31 -19.91
N GLN A 366 -26.68 -7.15 -21.10
CA GLN A 366 -26.08 -6.34 -22.17
C GLN A 366 -26.03 -4.85 -21.82
N ASP A 367 -27.05 -4.32 -21.16
CA ASP A 367 -27.08 -2.92 -20.73
C ASP A 367 -26.08 -2.65 -19.56
N TYR A 368 -25.79 -3.67 -18.78
CA TYR A 368 -24.82 -3.58 -17.71
C TYR A 368 -23.37 -3.60 -18.20
N ILE A 369 -23.06 -4.26 -19.32
CA ILE A 369 -21.71 -4.39 -19.90
C ILE A 369 -21.35 -3.28 -20.89
N LYS A 370 -22.32 -2.45 -21.31
CA LYS A 370 -22.09 -1.24 -22.14
C LYS A 370 -21.61 -0.09 -21.28
#